data_340205d09e7b0fd9875e3c16e96ba4b9
#
_entry.id   340205d09e7b0fd9875e3c16e96ba4b9
#
_cell.length_a   1.000
_cell.length_b   1.000
_cell.length_c   1.000
_cell.angle_alpha   90.00
_cell.angle_beta   90.00
_cell.angle_gamma   90.00
#
_symmetry.space_group_name_H-M   'P 1'
#
loop_
_entity.id
_entity.type
_entity.pdbx_description
1 polymer ?
#
loop_
_entity_poly.entity_id
_entity_poly.type
_entity_poly.pdbx_seq_one_letter_code
_entity_poly.pdbx_strand_id
1 'polypeptide(L)'
;WDMYTYLPEEYESIKKIVRECHKNGIKFFIPFKPWDVKSNESLDYHAKSLEDFIAKTNIDGFFLDTMSSLPDSFLKIQKKFPSFEFASEGTPREQRQIEQLTSSWDQIGDIRRNYKVEIETNMFRFVFPEHPLNMVSRWSVGSDKDSIIKRAAFNGMGLVIWQDVFGAWLPFSKKQKQLIKKLKNILNKYHNIIFGSNSVPLIETLSNGLICNQFCNDNNQKIYAIYN
;
A
#
# COMPACT_ATOMS: atom_id res chain seq x y z
N TRP A 1 15.02 18.72 9.44
CA TRP A 1 15.18 17.25 9.41
C TRP A 1 15.78 16.87 8.08
N ASP A 2 17.05 16.58 8.09
CA ASP A 2 17.60 15.78 7.00
C ASP A 2 17.22 14.33 7.32
N MET A 3 16.20 13.81 6.64
CA MET A 3 15.63 12.48 6.92
C MET A 3 16.64 11.35 6.76
N TYR A 4 17.80 11.62 6.16
CA TYR A 4 18.74 10.58 5.76
C TYR A 4 20.12 10.76 6.34
N THR A 5 20.34 11.81 7.14
CA THR A 5 21.58 12.02 7.88
C THR A 5 21.41 11.47 9.29
N TYR A 6 21.70 10.19 9.45
CA TYR A 6 21.68 9.51 10.73
C TYR A 6 23.07 9.45 11.34
N LEU A 7 23.14 9.45 12.66
CA LEU A 7 24.37 9.12 13.37
C LEU A 7 24.72 7.63 13.20
N PRO A 8 26.01 7.22 13.30
CA PRO A 8 26.41 5.83 13.10
C PRO A 8 25.64 4.81 13.96
N GLU A 9 25.33 5.14 15.20
CA GLU A 9 24.54 4.33 16.12
C GLU A 9 23.10 4.14 15.68
N GLU A 10 22.52 5.14 14.98
CA GLU A 10 21.16 5.05 14.43
C GLU A 10 21.09 4.07 13.26
N TYR A 11 22.14 4.04 12.40
CA TYR A 11 22.24 3.02 11.35
C TYR A 11 22.24 1.60 11.92
N GLU A 12 22.94 1.35 13.01
CA GLU A 12 22.95 0.03 13.65
C GLU A 12 21.56 -0.33 14.22
N SER A 13 20.86 0.63 14.79
CA SER A 13 19.48 0.46 15.26
C SER A 13 18.53 0.10 14.11
N ILE A 14 18.63 0.81 12.97
CA ILE A 14 17.85 0.52 11.76
C ILE A 14 18.16 -0.87 11.22
N LYS A 15 19.44 -1.23 11.08
CA LYS A 15 19.87 -2.57 10.66
C LYS A 15 19.28 -3.67 11.54
N LYS A 16 19.21 -3.45 12.86
CA LYS A 16 18.61 -4.40 13.79
C LYS A 16 17.13 -4.57 13.51
N ILE A 17 16.39 -3.49 13.30
CA ILE A 17 14.96 -3.52 12.96
C ILE A 17 14.75 -4.24 11.62
N VAL A 18 15.51 -3.88 10.59
CA VAL A 18 15.45 -4.53 9.26
C VAL A 18 15.66 -6.03 9.37
N ARG A 19 16.70 -6.47 10.10
CA ARG A 19 16.93 -7.91 10.32
C ARG A 19 15.76 -8.61 11.00
N GLU A 20 15.14 -7.98 12.00
CA GLU A 20 13.96 -8.57 12.67
C GLU A 20 12.74 -8.63 11.74
N CYS A 21 12.53 -7.61 10.89
CA CYS A 21 11.49 -7.63 9.85
C CYS A 21 11.73 -8.79 8.88
N HIS A 22 12.93 -8.93 8.35
CA HIS A 22 13.29 -9.99 7.40
C HIS A 22 13.11 -11.40 7.96
N LYS A 23 13.47 -11.64 9.24
CA LYS A 23 13.22 -12.93 9.91
C LYS A 23 11.73 -13.33 9.92
N ASN A 24 10.84 -12.35 9.89
CA ASN A 24 9.40 -12.55 9.89
C ASN A 24 8.78 -12.42 8.48
N GLY A 25 9.59 -12.37 7.42
CA GLY A 25 9.11 -12.20 6.04
C GLY A 25 8.48 -10.84 5.79
N ILE A 26 8.89 -9.80 6.53
CA ILE A 26 8.38 -8.43 6.44
C ILE A 26 9.43 -7.56 5.77
N LYS A 27 9.05 -6.84 4.73
CA LYS A 27 9.87 -5.79 4.12
C LYS A 27 9.81 -4.51 4.95
N PHE A 28 10.92 -3.82 5.07
CA PHE A 28 11.02 -2.58 5.82
C PHE A 28 11.20 -1.39 4.89
N PHE A 29 10.22 -0.50 4.90
CA PHE A 29 10.22 0.75 4.12
C PHE A 29 10.37 1.95 5.03
N ILE A 30 11.05 2.98 4.55
CA ILE A 30 11.05 4.29 5.20
C ILE A 30 10.28 5.31 4.35
N PRO A 31 9.62 6.31 4.95
CA PRO A 31 8.92 7.34 4.20
C PRO A 31 9.90 8.34 3.57
N PHE A 32 9.64 8.74 2.33
CA PHE A 32 10.18 9.94 1.73
C PHE A 32 9.11 11.04 1.73
N LYS A 33 9.40 12.14 2.39
CA LYS A 33 8.49 13.28 2.58
C LYS A 33 9.08 14.52 1.94
N PRO A 34 8.79 14.81 0.66
CA PRO A 34 9.38 15.95 -0.04
C PRO A 34 9.00 17.30 0.56
N TRP A 35 7.89 17.38 1.28
CA TRP A 35 7.35 18.58 1.90
C TRP A 35 7.89 18.86 3.32
N ASP A 36 8.48 17.86 3.97
CA ASP A 36 9.01 17.96 5.35
C ASP A 36 10.55 18.12 5.35
N VAL A 37 11.15 18.27 4.20
CA VAL A 37 12.59 18.48 4.08
C VAL A 37 12.90 19.94 4.30
N LYS A 38 13.51 20.28 5.42
CA LYS A 38 13.92 21.66 5.74
C LYS A 38 15.09 22.16 4.88
N SER A 39 15.76 21.28 4.17
CA SER A 39 16.81 21.65 3.24
C SER A 39 16.19 21.96 1.88
N ASN A 40 16.57 23.07 1.25
CA ASN A 40 16.28 23.37 -0.15
C ASN A 40 17.12 22.53 -1.11
N GLU A 41 17.50 21.32 -0.71
CA GLU A 41 18.35 20.45 -1.49
C GLU A 41 17.57 19.86 -2.69
N SER A 42 18.30 19.59 -3.76
CA SER A 42 17.73 19.04 -4.98
C SER A 42 17.30 17.58 -4.81
N LEU A 43 16.37 17.12 -5.66
CA LEU A 43 16.01 15.70 -5.72
C LEU A 43 17.20 14.79 -6.04
N ASP A 44 18.21 15.29 -6.78
CA ASP A 44 19.44 14.53 -7.05
C ASP A 44 20.30 14.38 -5.79
N TYR A 45 20.35 15.40 -4.92
CA TYR A 45 21.00 15.28 -3.61
C TYR A 45 20.31 14.24 -2.75
N HIS A 46 18.97 14.28 -2.69
CA HIS A 46 18.19 13.30 -1.95
C HIS A 46 18.41 11.89 -2.51
N ALA A 47 18.42 11.71 -3.83
CA ALA A 47 18.68 10.41 -4.45
C ALA A 47 20.05 9.84 -4.06
N LYS A 48 21.10 10.67 -4.05
CA LYS A 48 22.44 10.25 -3.63
C LYS A 48 22.49 9.88 -2.14
N SER A 49 21.88 10.69 -1.28
CA SER A 49 21.81 10.40 0.16
C SER A 49 21.06 9.09 0.44
N LEU A 50 20.00 8.83 -0.34
CA LEU A 50 19.23 7.59 -0.29
C LEU A 50 20.03 6.37 -0.74
N GLU A 51 20.85 6.49 -1.79
CA GLU A 51 21.75 5.40 -2.22
C GLU A 51 22.70 4.99 -1.11
N ASP A 52 23.33 5.97 -0.44
CA ASP A 52 24.24 5.73 0.69
C ASP A 52 23.49 5.08 1.87
N PHE A 53 22.27 5.51 2.13
CA PHE A 53 21.43 4.97 3.19
C PHE A 53 21.05 3.51 2.93
N ILE A 54 20.60 3.17 1.70
CA ILE A 54 20.30 1.80 1.29
C ILE A 54 21.50 0.89 1.51
N ALA A 55 22.67 1.32 1.02
CA ALA A 55 23.92 0.55 1.13
C ALA A 55 24.32 0.28 2.59
N LYS A 56 24.02 1.20 3.50
CA LYS A 56 24.35 1.09 4.93
C LYS A 56 23.35 0.29 5.74
N THR A 57 22.07 0.30 5.37
CA THR A 57 20.98 -0.20 6.23
C THR A 57 20.29 -1.45 5.72
N ASN A 58 20.39 -1.73 4.43
CA ASN A 58 19.72 -2.84 3.75
C ASN A 58 18.19 -2.80 3.89
N ILE A 59 17.59 -1.60 3.88
CA ILE A 59 16.14 -1.41 3.80
C ILE A 59 15.63 -1.88 2.44
N ASP A 60 14.35 -2.25 2.37
CA ASP A 60 13.76 -2.84 1.16
C ASP A 60 13.15 -1.82 0.23
N GLY A 61 12.76 -0.66 0.73
CA GLY A 61 12.10 0.33 -0.10
C GLY A 61 11.81 1.68 0.54
N PHE A 62 11.24 2.56 -0.27
CA PHE A 62 10.69 3.84 0.14
C PHE A 62 9.19 3.90 -0.07
N PHE A 63 8.53 4.52 0.89
CA PHE A 63 7.15 4.97 0.78
C PHE A 63 7.14 6.47 0.43
N LEU A 64 6.61 6.78 -0.75
CA LEU A 64 6.54 8.15 -1.29
C LEU A 64 5.31 8.86 -0.71
N ASP A 65 5.51 9.56 0.40
CA ASP A 65 4.46 10.28 1.13
C ASP A 65 3.94 11.47 0.28
N THR A 66 2.62 11.59 0.14
CA THR A 66 1.90 12.60 -0.69
C THR A 66 2.19 12.53 -2.20
N MET A 67 2.84 11.49 -2.70
CA MET A 67 3.21 11.34 -4.10
C MET A 67 2.46 10.18 -4.75
N SER A 68 2.22 10.27 -6.06
CA SER A 68 1.67 9.20 -6.90
C SER A 68 2.62 8.76 -8.02
N SER A 69 3.83 9.33 -8.05
CA SER A 69 4.82 9.06 -9.09
C SER A 69 6.24 9.08 -8.51
N LEU A 70 7.12 8.33 -9.14
CA LEU A 70 8.54 8.30 -8.81
C LEU A 70 9.27 9.46 -9.50
N PRO A 71 10.03 10.31 -8.79
CA PRO A 71 10.89 11.31 -9.40
C PRO A 71 11.95 10.68 -10.31
N ASP A 72 12.28 11.32 -11.42
CA ASP A 72 13.26 10.81 -12.39
C ASP A 72 14.65 10.55 -11.76
N SER A 73 15.06 11.38 -10.79
CA SER A 73 16.31 11.17 -10.05
C SER A 73 16.33 9.85 -9.28
N PHE A 74 15.18 9.32 -8.84
CA PHE A 74 15.08 8.06 -8.10
C PHE A 74 15.10 6.84 -9.00
N LEU A 75 14.87 6.99 -10.30
CA LEU A 75 15.03 5.90 -11.27
C LEU A 75 16.47 5.37 -11.31
N LYS A 76 17.46 6.20 -10.98
CA LYS A 76 18.86 5.77 -10.86
C LYS A 76 19.05 4.79 -9.70
N ILE A 77 18.32 4.99 -8.61
CA ILE A 77 18.33 4.09 -7.45
C ILE A 77 17.80 2.72 -7.85
N GLN A 78 16.65 2.67 -8.54
CA GLN A 78 16.04 1.42 -8.98
C GLN A 78 16.96 0.63 -9.93
N LYS A 79 17.70 1.33 -10.81
CA LYS A 79 18.70 0.70 -11.69
C LYS A 79 19.90 0.12 -10.92
N LYS A 80 20.34 0.82 -9.87
CA LYS A 80 21.49 0.43 -9.05
C LYS A 80 21.15 -0.69 -8.06
N PHE A 81 19.92 -0.66 -7.55
CA PHE A 81 19.37 -1.63 -6.58
C PHE A 81 18.08 -2.24 -7.15
N PRO A 82 18.15 -3.25 -8.03
CA PRO A 82 16.97 -3.77 -8.75
C PRO A 82 15.90 -4.38 -7.84
N SER A 83 16.27 -4.85 -6.65
CA SER A 83 15.35 -5.38 -5.64
C SER A 83 14.73 -4.30 -4.74
N PHE A 84 15.17 -3.04 -4.89
CA PHE A 84 14.67 -1.94 -4.08
C PHE A 84 13.31 -1.46 -4.61
N GLU A 85 12.36 -1.27 -3.70
CA GLU A 85 10.97 -1.02 -4.04
C GLU A 85 10.54 0.42 -3.72
N PHE A 86 9.61 0.92 -4.51
CA PHE A 86 8.95 2.19 -4.26
C PHE A 86 7.44 1.97 -4.14
N ALA A 87 6.88 2.38 -3.01
CA ALA A 87 5.43 2.42 -2.80
C ALA A 87 4.97 3.87 -2.73
N SER A 88 3.77 4.19 -3.21
CA SER A 88 3.24 5.55 -3.21
C SER A 88 2.00 5.70 -2.34
N GLU A 89 1.83 6.90 -1.75
CA GLU A 89 0.60 7.23 -1.02
C GLU A 89 -0.58 7.46 -1.97
N GLY A 90 -0.32 8.03 -3.15
CA GLY A 90 -1.35 8.24 -4.16
C GLY A 90 -1.42 7.12 -5.17
N THR A 91 -2.63 6.83 -5.66
CA THR A 91 -2.83 5.93 -6.80
C THR A 91 -2.24 6.56 -8.06
N PRO A 92 -1.36 5.86 -8.80
CA PRO A 92 -0.78 6.40 -10.04
C PRO A 92 -1.86 6.61 -11.12
N ARG A 93 -1.64 7.57 -12.00
CA ARG A 93 -2.59 7.96 -13.05
C ARG A 93 -2.10 7.61 -14.45
N GLU A 94 -0.83 7.28 -14.59
CA GLU A 94 -0.18 6.99 -15.87
C GLU A 94 0.47 5.61 -15.81
N GLN A 95 0.47 4.88 -16.93
CA GLN A 95 1.05 3.55 -17.04
C GLN A 95 2.52 3.53 -16.61
N ARG A 96 3.33 4.50 -17.04
CA ARG A 96 4.73 4.62 -16.63
C ARG A 96 4.90 4.66 -15.12
N GLN A 97 4.01 5.34 -14.40
CA GLN A 97 4.05 5.43 -12.94
C GLN A 97 3.74 4.07 -12.30
N ILE A 98 2.79 3.33 -12.88
CA ILE A 98 2.41 1.99 -12.41
C ILE A 98 3.60 1.03 -12.54
N GLU A 99 4.32 1.08 -13.65
CA GLU A 99 5.50 0.23 -13.92
C GLU A 99 6.69 0.53 -12.99
N GLN A 100 6.77 1.73 -12.45
CA GLN A 100 7.85 2.18 -11.57
C GLN A 100 7.57 1.95 -10.09
N LEU A 101 6.33 1.71 -9.73
CA LEU A 101 5.89 1.56 -8.36
C LEU A 101 5.52 0.11 -8.07
N THR A 102 5.97 -0.42 -6.94
CA THR A 102 5.65 -1.79 -6.54
C THR A 102 4.32 -1.93 -5.85
N SER A 103 3.78 -0.84 -5.30
CA SER A 103 2.43 -0.78 -4.73
C SER A 103 1.98 0.65 -4.51
N SER A 104 0.68 0.85 -4.32
CA SER A 104 0.10 2.15 -4.02
C SER A 104 -0.98 2.08 -2.96
N TRP A 105 -1.30 3.22 -2.36
CA TRP A 105 -2.44 3.34 -1.48
C TRP A 105 -3.69 3.81 -2.23
N ASP A 106 -4.84 3.25 -1.85
CA ASP A 106 -6.16 3.78 -2.23
C ASP A 106 -6.72 4.56 -1.05
N GLN A 107 -6.64 5.88 -1.17
CA GLN A 107 -7.22 6.79 -0.20
C GLN A 107 -8.66 7.11 -0.61
N ILE A 108 -9.62 6.41 0.02
CA ILE A 108 -11.00 6.74 -0.23
C ILE A 108 -11.39 8.03 0.48
N GLY A 109 -11.89 8.94 -0.35
CA GLY A 109 -12.73 10.03 0.07
C GLY A 109 -12.07 10.99 1.05
N ASP A 110 -12.85 11.93 1.39
CA ASP A 110 -12.51 13.07 2.21
C ASP A 110 -12.07 12.68 3.61
N ILE A 111 -11.09 13.40 4.11
CA ILE A 111 -10.63 13.44 5.50
C ILE A 111 -11.77 13.85 6.46
N ARG A 112 -12.91 14.29 5.94
CA ARG A 112 -14.02 14.84 6.72
C ARG A 112 -14.65 13.79 7.61
N ARG A 113 -15.01 14.22 8.80
CA ARG A 113 -15.71 13.45 9.83
C ARG A 113 -17.01 12.87 9.27
N ASN A 114 -17.32 11.63 9.63
CA ASN A 114 -18.59 10.93 9.33
C ASN A 114 -18.83 10.53 7.86
N TYR A 115 -17.80 10.37 7.05
CA TYR A 115 -17.98 9.78 5.73
C TYR A 115 -18.28 8.28 5.86
N LYS A 116 -19.46 7.88 5.38
CA LYS A 116 -19.81 6.47 5.23
C LYS A 116 -19.08 5.91 4.01
N VAL A 117 -18.25 4.91 4.21
CA VAL A 117 -17.55 4.24 3.11
C VAL A 117 -18.51 3.31 2.40
N GLU A 118 -18.83 3.62 1.16
CA GLU A 118 -19.62 2.72 0.31
C GLU A 118 -18.74 1.57 -0.20
N ILE A 119 -19.33 0.39 -0.32
CA ILE A 119 -18.65 -0.75 -0.92
C ILE A 119 -18.85 -0.68 -2.42
N GLU A 120 -17.78 -0.24 -3.10
CA GLU A 120 -17.75 -0.06 -4.54
C GLU A 120 -16.61 -0.86 -5.15
N THR A 121 -16.76 -1.22 -6.42
CA THR A 121 -15.68 -1.84 -7.19
C THR A 121 -14.60 -0.80 -7.52
N ASN A 122 -13.37 -1.10 -7.20
CA ASN A 122 -12.22 -0.30 -7.59
C ASN A 122 -11.73 -0.74 -8.96
N MET A 123 -12.08 0.01 -10.01
CA MET A 123 -11.75 -0.32 -11.39
C MET A 123 -10.24 -0.38 -11.64
N PHE A 124 -9.43 0.49 -11.01
CA PHE A 124 -7.97 0.44 -11.12
C PHE A 124 -7.42 -0.94 -10.78
N ARG A 125 -7.95 -1.57 -9.72
CA ARG A 125 -7.53 -2.89 -9.26
C ARG A 125 -7.79 -4.00 -10.29
N PHE A 126 -8.80 -3.84 -11.15
CA PHE A 126 -9.13 -4.81 -12.19
C PHE A 126 -8.42 -4.53 -13.51
N VAL A 127 -8.11 -3.27 -13.81
CA VAL A 127 -7.34 -2.88 -15.00
C VAL A 127 -5.85 -3.20 -14.82
N PHE A 128 -5.34 -3.07 -13.60
CA PHE A 128 -3.94 -3.33 -13.26
C PHE A 128 -3.83 -4.37 -12.13
N PRO A 129 -4.21 -5.62 -12.40
CA PRO A 129 -4.30 -6.67 -11.37
C PRO A 129 -2.95 -6.99 -10.71
N GLU A 130 -1.85 -6.82 -11.41
CA GLU A 130 -0.50 -7.06 -10.90
C GLU A 130 0.04 -5.94 -10.00
N HIS A 131 -0.61 -4.76 -10.00
CA HIS A 131 -0.23 -3.64 -9.15
C HIS A 131 -0.97 -3.70 -7.80
N PRO A 132 -0.30 -4.08 -6.70
CA PRO A 132 -0.93 -4.16 -5.39
C PRO A 132 -1.45 -2.79 -4.93
N LEU A 133 -2.73 -2.73 -4.63
CA LEU A 133 -3.38 -1.56 -4.08
C LEU A 133 -3.78 -1.84 -2.62
N ASN A 134 -3.45 -0.91 -1.72
CA ASN A 134 -3.70 -1.04 -0.29
C ASN A 134 -4.68 0.03 0.18
N MET A 135 -5.81 -0.40 0.70
CA MET A 135 -6.83 0.49 1.24
C MET A 135 -6.36 1.13 2.53
N VAL A 136 -6.47 2.45 2.62
CA VAL A 136 -6.11 3.19 3.82
C VAL A 136 -7.26 3.20 4.81
N SER A 137 -7.03 2.66 6.00
CA SER A 137 -7.92 2.81 7.13
C SER A 137 -7.72 4.18 7.75
N ARG A 138 -8.62 5.11 7.43
CA ARG A 138 -8.53 6.51 7.84
C ARG A 138 -8.32 6.70 9.35
N TRP A 139 -7.59 7.75 9.66
CA TRP A 139 -7.14 8.15 11.00
C TRP A 139 -8.13 9.06 11.76
N SER A 140 -9.23 9.48 11.15
CA SER A 140 -10.18 10.36 11.82
C SER A 140 -11.07 9.59 12.80
N VAL A 141 -11.37 10.21 13.95
CA VAL A 141 -12.40 9.75 14.87
C VAL A 141 -13.73 9.62 14.13
N GLY A 142 -14.37 8.46 14.23
CA GLY A 142 -15.63 8.17 13.52
C GLY A 142 -15.45 7.57 12.13
N SER A 143 -14.21 7.24 11.70
CA SER A 143 -14.01 6.54 10.43
C SER A 143 -14.64 5.15 10.48
N ASP A 144 -15.36 4.79 9.41
CA ASP A 144 -16.00 3.48 9.25
C ASP A 144 -14.97 2.41 8.86
N LYS A 145 -14.18 1.97 9.84
CA LYS A 145 -13.14 0.95 9.64
C LYS A 145 -13.73 -0.39 9.19
N ASP A 146 -14.95 -0.73 9.57
CA ASP A 146 -15.60 -1.98 9.17
C ASP A 146 -15.84 -1.98 7.66
N SER A 147 -16.38 -0.90 7.11
CA SER A 147 -16.62 -0.77 5.67
C SER A 147 -15.32 -0.68 4.88
N ILE A 148 -14.28 -0.03 5.41
CA ILE A 148 -12.95 -0.02 4.78
C ILE A 148 -12.39 -1.44 4.64
N ILE A 149 -12.46 -2.26 5.71
CA ILE A 149 -11.98 -3.65 5.66
C ILE A 149 -12.83 -4.48 4.66
N LYS A 150 -14.16 -4.30 4.66
CA LYS A 150 -15.04 -4.99 3.71
C LYS A 150 -14.77 -4.58 2.27
N ARG A 151 -14.57 -3.29 2.01
CA ARG A 151 -14.23 -2.79 0.67
C ARG A 151 -12.88 -3.33 0.18
N ALA A 152 -11.88 -3.39 1.07
CA ALA A 152 -10.60 -4.04 0.75
C ALA A 152 -10.81 -5.52 0.36
N ALA A 153 -11.61 -6.26 1.16
CA ALA A 153 -11.92 -7.66 0.88
C ALA A 153 -12.68 -7.84 -0.45
N PHE A 154 -13.67 -6.99 -0.71
CA PHE A 154 -14.48 -7.02 -1.92
C PHE A 154 -13.67 -6.79 -3.20
N ASN A 155 -12.62 -5.98 -3.11
CA ASN A 155 -11.73 -5.65 -4.22
C ASN A 155 -10.44 -6.47 -4.26
N GLY A 156 -10.23 -7.42 -3.35
CA GLY A 156 -8.97 -8.18 -3.27
C GLY A 156 -7.75 -7.30 -3.00
N MET A 157 -7.93 -6.27 -2.18
CA MET A 157 -6.90 -5.28 -1.85
C MET A 157 -6.28 -5.57 -0.49
N GLY A 158 -5.03 -5.12 -0.30
CA GLY A 158 -4.42 -5.04 1.01
C GLY A 158 -5.02 -3.95 1.89
N LEU A 159 -4.52 -3.83 3.11
CA LEU A 159 -4.98 -2.84 4.08
C LEU A 159 -3.79 -2.18 4.76
N VAL A 160 -3.78 -0.85 4.80
CA VAL A 160 -2.86 -0.06 5.60
C VAL A 160 -3.36 -0.03 7.04
N ILE A 161 -2.57 -0.59 7.96
CA ILE A 161 -2.91 -0.63 9.39
C ILE A 161 -2.36 0.62 10.06
N TRP A 162 -3.23 1.59 10.26
CA TRP A 162 -2.89 2.87 10.87
C TRP A 162 -3.65 3.05 12.18
N GLN A 163 -2.96 3.04 13.32
CA GLN A 163 -3.56 3.11 14.64
C GLN A 163 -3.12 4.33 15.44
N ASP A 164 -1.89 4.78 15.27
CA ASP A 164 -1.37 6.00 15.86
C ASP A 164 -0.97 6.96 14.75
N VAL A 165 -1.72 8.04 14.60
CA VAL A 165 -1.53 9.03 13.55
C VAL A 165 -1.63 10.42 14.13
N PHE A 166 -0.57 11.20 14.00
CA PHE A 166 -0.48 12.56 14.53
C PHE A 166 -0.86 12.67 16.02
N GLY A 167 -0.47 11.66 16.82
CA GLY A 167 -0.76 11.59 18.24
C GLY A 167 -2.19 11.15 18.61
N ALA A 168 -3.00 10.79 17.62
CA ALA A 168 -4.31 10.22 17.85
C ALA A 168 -4.25 8.69 17.85
N TRP A 169 -4.57 8.08 19.00
CA TRP A 169 -4.66 6.63 19.12
C TRP A 169 -6.03 6.13 18.71
N LEU A 170 -6.10 5.45 17.57
CA LEU A 170 -7.33 4.94 16.95
C LEU A 170 -7.23 3.41 16.69
N PRO A 171 -7.24 2.59 17.75
CA PRO A 171 -7.02 1.16 17.65
C PRO A 171 -8.17 0.46 16.90
N PHE A 172 -7.85 -0.64 16.25
CA PHE A 172 -8.85 -1.57 15.74
C PHE A 172 -9.47 -2.37 16.88
N SER A 173 -10.81 -2.51 16.88
CA SER A 173 -11.53 -3.37 17.80
C SER A 173 -11.14 -4.84 17.64
N LYS A 174 -11.50 -5.68 18.64
CA LYS A 174 -11.28 -7.14 18.55
C LYS A 174 -11.94 -7.76 17.31
N LYS A 175 -13.15 -7.33 16.96
CA LYS A 175 -13.88 -7.76 15.77
C LYS A 175 -13.13 -7.37 14.49
N GLN A 176 -12.68 -6.11 14.40
CA GLN A 176 -11.92 -5.62 13.24
C GLN A 176 -10.60 -6.36 13.06
N LYS A 177 -9.86 -6.61 14.13
CA LYS A 177 -8.63 -7.43 14.08
C LYS A 177 -8.90 -8.85 13.56
N GLN A 178 -10.04 -9.46 13.91
CA GLN A 178 -10.44 -10.76 13.36
C GLN A 178 -10.77 -10.68 11.86
N LEU A 179 -11.46 -9.62 11.41
CA LEU A 179 -11.74 -9.38 9.98
C LEU A 179 -10.43 -9.19 9.19
N ILE A 180 -9.50 -8.39 9.71
CA ILE A 180 -8.18 -8.19 9.09
C ILE A 180 -7.42 -9.53 8.97
N LYS A 181 -7.44 -10.34 10.02
CA LYS A 181 -6.82 -11.68 9.98
C LYS A 181 -7.46 -12.59 8.91
N LYS A 182 -8.79 -12.55 8.77
CA LYS A 182 -9.51 -13.29 7.71
C LYS A 182 -9.10 -12.77 6.33
N LEU A 183 -9.09 -11.45 6.13
CA LEU A 183 -8.64 -10.83 4.86
C LEU A 183 -7.22 -11.29 4.51
N LYS A 184 -6.27 -11.15 5.43
CA LYS A 184 -4.89 -11.61 5.22
C LYS A 184 -4.84 -13.09 4.79
N ASN A 185 -5.58 -13.95 5.47
CA ASN A 185 -5.60 -15.38 5.15
C ASN A 185 -6.16 -15.66 3.75
N ILE A 186 -7.20 -14.94 3.34
CA ILE A 186 -7.79 -15.04 1.99
C ILE A 186 -6.79 -14.57 0.94
N LEU A 187 -6.20 -13.39 1.12
CA LEU A 187 -5.21 -12.83 0.19
C LEU A 187 -4.01 -13.76 0.03
N ASN A 188 -3.48 -14.30 1.13
CA ASN A 188 -2.34 -15.22 1.07
C ASN A 188 -2.70 -16.56 0.40
N LYS A 189 -3.84 -17.15 0.79
CA LYS A 189 -4.24 -18.47 0.28
C LYS A 189 -4.57 -18.45 -1.21
N TYR A 190 -5.17 -17.37 -1.67
CA TYR A 190 -5.70 -17.25 -3.02
C TYR A 190 -5.00 -16.19 -3.85
N HIS A 191 -3.76 -15.87 -3.48
CA HIS A 191 -2.97 -14.81 -4.12
C HIS A 191 -3.00 -14.91 -5.64
N ASN A 192 -2.65 -16.07 -6.20
CA ASN A 192 -2.56 -16.26 -7.65
C ASN A 192 -3.90 -16.13 -8.39
N ILE A 193 -5.03 -16.25 -7.68
CA ILE A 193 -6.36 -16.07 -8.28
C ILE A 193 -6.78 -14.61 -8.17
N ILE A 194 -6.59 -14.03 -6.98
CA ILE A 194 -7.00 -12.64 -6.71
C ILE A 194 -6.20 -11.66 -7.57
N PHE A 195 -4.91 -11.89 -7.75
CA PHE A 195 -4.04 -11.05 -8.58
C PHE A 195 -3.92 -11.53 -10.04
N GLY A 196 -4.83 -12.40 -10.48
CA GLY A 196 -4.86 -12.89 -11.85
C GLY A 196 -5.42 -11.88 -12.84
N SER A 197 -4.90 -11.92 -14.06
CA SER A 197 -5.19 -10.98 -15.15
C SER A 197 -6.60 -11.13 -15.76
N ASN A 198 -7.26 -12.28 -15.56
CA ASN A 198 -8.55 -12.59 -16.13
C ASN A 198 -9.74 -12.25 -15.20
N SER A 199 -9.51 -11.37 -14.23
CA SER A 199 -10.55 -10.93 -13.28
C SER A 199 -11.55 -10.00 -13.94
N VAL A 200 -12.83 -10.12 -13.57
CA VAL A 200 -13.94 -9.35 -14.15
C VAL A 200 -14.68 -8.61 -13.04
N PRO A 201 -14.72 -7.28 -13.08
CA PRO A 201 -15.50 -6.50 -12.12
C PRO A 201 -17.00 -6.55 -12.47
N LEU A 202 -17.83 -6.38 -11.46
CA LEU A 202 -19.30 -6.17 -11.62
C LEU A 202 -19.98 -7.18 -12.52
N ILE A 203 -19.70 -8.47 -12.33
CA ILE A 203 -20.40 -9.50 -13.10
C ILE A 203 -21.90 -9.47 -12.78
N GLU A 204 -22.72 -9.82 -13.77
CA GLU A 204 -24.17 -9.87 -13.63
C GLU A 204 -24.59 -10.86 -12.54
N THR A 205 -25.57 -10.45 -11.73
CA THR A 205 -26.15 -11.27 -10.67
C THR A 205 -27.66 -11.44 -10.90
N LEU A 206 -28.19 -12.59 -10.53
CA LEU A 206 -29.61 -12.87 -10.65
C LEU A 206 -30.49 -12.15 -9.61
N SER A 207 -29.90 -11.56 -8.63
CA SER A 207 -30.58 -10.88 -7.51
C SER A 207 -30.33 -9.38 -7.54
N ASN A 208 -31.41 -8.60 -7.50
CA ASN A 208 -31.32 -7.15 -7.35
C ASN A 208 -30.63 -6.76 -6.03
N GLY A 209 -29.75 -5.78 -6.10
CA GLY A 209 -29.02 -5.27 -4.94
C GLY A 209 -27.73 -6.01 -4.60
N LEU A 210 -27.43 -7.12 -5.27
CA LEU A 210 -26.13 -7.76 -5.16
C LEU A 210 -25.14 -7.17 -6.15
N ILE A 211 -23.93 -6.90 -5.67
CA ILE A 211 -22.78 -6.61 -6.54
C ILE A 211 -21.74 -7.71 -6.38
N CYS A 212 -21.11 -8.10 -7.46
CA CYS A 212 -20.18 -9.22 -7.49
C CYS A 212 -18.96 -8.93 -8.35
N ASN A 213 -17.78 -9.20 -7.80
CA ASN A 213 -16.52 -9.22 -8.53
C ASN A 213 -16.05 -10.67 -8.69
N GLN A 214 -15.58 -11.03 -9.89
CA GLN A 214 -14.93 -12.30 -10.15
C GLN A 214 -13.41 -12.09 -10.22
N PHE A 215 -12.66 -12.81 -9.41
CA PHE A 215 -11.22 -12.96 -9.56
C PHE A 215 -10.92 -14.25 -10.28
N CYS A 216 -10.00 -14.20 -11.26
CA CYS A 216 -9.70 -15.35 -12.10
C CYS A 216 -8.24 -15.33 -12.53
N ASN A 217 -7.56 -16.46 -12.39
CA ASN A 217 -6.19 -16.65 -12.88
C ASN A 217 -6.17 -17.29 -14.28
N ASP A 218 -4.99 -17.44 -14.86
CA ASP A 218 -4.79 -18.00 -16.19
C ASP A 218 -5.22 -19.48 -16.30
N ASN A 219 -5.26 -20.20 -15.19
CA ASN A 219 -5.78 -21.57 -15.11
C ASN A 219 -7.30 -21.65 -14.98
N ASN A 220 -8.01 -20.55 -15.17
CA ASN A 220 -9.47 -20.43 -15.05
C ASN A 220 -10.03 -20.81 -13.66
N GLN A 221 -9.18 -20.73 -12.61
CA GLN A 221 -9.66 -20.86 -11.23
C GLN A 221 -10.30 -19.54 -10.81
N LYS A 222 -11.46 -19.61 -10.16
CA LYS A 222 -12.30 -18.44 -9.89
C LYS A 222 -12.63 -18.30 -8.41
N ILE A 223 -12.68 -17.05 -7.96
CA ILE A 223 -13.22 -16.64 -6.65
C ILE A 223 -14.17 -15.49 -6.87
N TYR A 224 -15.27 -15.50 -6.16
CA TYR A 224 -16.30 -14.47 -6.22
C TYR A 224 -16.33 -13.69 -4.92
N ALA A 225 -16.22 -12.38 -5.00
CA ALA A 225 -16.51 -11.48 -3.91
C ALA A 225 -17.93 -10.89 -4.11
N ILE A 226 -18.82 -11.17 -3.17
CA ILE A 226 -20.22 -10.76 -3.26
C ILE A 226 -20.53 -9.82 -2.12
N TYR A 227 -21.22 -8.73 -2.43
CA TYR A 227 -21.72 -7.77 -1.46
C TYR A 227 -23.22 -7.51 -1.69
N ASN A 228 -23.95 -7.45 -0.56
CA ASN A 228 -25.40 -7.15 -0.49
C ASN A 228 -25.65 -5.97 0.45
#